data_173df8c8c18ab365431b953095a40a60
#
_entry.id   173df8c8c18ab365431b953095a40a60
#
_cell.length_a   1.000
_cell.length_b   1.000
_cell.length_c   1.000
_cell.angle_alpha   90.00
_cell.angle_beta   90.00
_cell.angle_gamma   90.00
#
_symmetry.space_group_name_H-M   'P 1'
#
loop_
_entity.id
_entity.type
_entity.pdbx_description
1 polymer ?
#
loop_
_entity_poly.entity_id
_entity_poly.type
_entity_poly.pdbx_seq_one_letter_code
_entity_poly.pdbx_strand_id
1 'polypeptide(L)'
;MFGYVTIYHKGLEKPELDRYQAYYCGLCRTLGKKYGLPGQLTLSYDLAFIAILHSALYEPETQFSAGRCAPHPVKARPRAANEFLDYAADMTIALAYYNFLDNWQDDHSRASLHQAQKLEPYLPAIRARWPRQTAAITAQLEALNALEKAGSHDLDALCRAFGDLLGAVFAFREDIWSPTLQAMGRGLGGFIYLMDAYDDLPKDARKGQFNALQELHDTLPPTEFEDRCHDLLTQQMGLCAQQFELLPILKETPEGKLLYNTIYSGVWSKYAPIRKHREGKQK
;
A
#
# COMPACT_ATOMS: atom_id res chain seq x y z
N MET A 1 2.18 -5.77 -6.11
CA MET A 1 2.03 -4.60 -5.24
C MET A 1 0.64 -4.65 -4.61
N PHE A 2 0.52 -4.34 -3.34
CA PHE A 2 -0.49 -4.80 -2.38
C PHE A 2 -1.96 -4.56 -2.79
N GLY A 3 -2.38 -3.32 -3.08
CA GLY A 3 -3.74 -2.98 -3.51
C GLY A 3 -4.83 -3.22 -2.45
N TYR A 4 -4.46 -3.16 -1.16
CA TYR A 4 -5.39 -3.29 -0.04
C TYR A 4 -5.94 -1.95 0.43
N VAL A 5 -5.24 -0.84 0.17
CA VAL A 5 -5.63 0.50 0.58
C VAL A 5 -6.48 1.14 -0.51
N THR A 6 -7.77 0.86 -0.50
CA THR A 6 -8.73 1.36 -1.51
C THR A 6 -9.92 2.05 -0.85
N ILE A 7 -10.69 2.80 -1.61
CA ILE A 7 -11.93 3.44 -1.14
C ILE A 7 -13.09 2.45 -1.07
N TYR A 8 -14.04 2.72 -0.16
CA TYR A 8 -15.33 2.06 -0.15
C TYR A 8 -16.35 2.90 -0.94
N HIS A 9 -16.60 2.52 -2.18
CA HIS A 9 -17.37 3.29 -3.15
C HIS A 9 -18.79 3.67 -2.69
N LYS A 10 -19.47 2.78 -1.93
CA LYS A 10 -20.86 3.02 -1.48
C LYS A 10 -20.97 4.10 -0.41
N GLY A 11 -19.88 4.46 0.24
CA GLY A 11 -19.82 5.49 1.29
C GLY A 11 -19.40 6.87 0.79
N LEU A 12 -19.28 7.07 -0.55
CA LEU A 12 -18.79 8.31 -1.15
C LEU A 12 -19.77 8.84 -2.19
N GLU A 13 -19.88 10.16 -2.26
CA GLU A 13 -20.65 10.85 -3.27
C GLU A 13 -19.79 11.16 -4.52
N LYS A 14 -20.45 11.72 -5.53
CA LYS A 14 -19.77 12.02 -6.81
C LYS A 14 -18.57 12.97 -6.69
N PRO A 15 -18.60 14.04 -5.88
CA PRO A 15 -17.43 14.92 -5.72
C PRO A 15 -16.20 14.22 -5.17
N GLU A 16 -16.36 13.35 -4.17
CA GLU A 16 -15.27 12.58 -3.60
C GLU A 16 -14.73 11.53 -4.60
N LEU A 17 -15.62 10.86 -5.32
CA LEU A 17 -15.24 9.90 -6.36
C LEU A 17 -14.48 10.57 -7.52
N ASP A 18 -14.93 11.74 -7.96
CA ASP A 18 -14.24 12.54 -9.00
C ASP A 18 -12.86 13.01 -8.48
N ARG A 19 -12.76 13.36 -7.18
CA ARG A 19 -11.51 13.75 -6.51
C ARG A 19 -10.53 12.57 -6.42
N TYR A 20 -11.00 11.42 -5.95
CA TYR A 20 -10.20 10.20 -5.93
C TYR A 20 -9.67 9.85 -7.32
N GLN A 21 -10.54 9.90 -8.33
CA GLN A 21 -10.16 9.64 -9.72
C GLN A 21 -9.11 10.65 -10.22
N ALA A 22 -9.18 11.91 -9.78
CA ALA A 22 -8.19 12.92 -10.16
C ALA A 22 -6.79 12.57 -9.64
N TYR A 23 -6.67 12.15 -8.38
CA TYR A 23 -5.39 11.72 -7.81
C TYR A 23 -4.89 10.42 -8.46
N TYR A 24 -5.75 9.42 -8.61
CA TYR A 24 -5.38 8.14 -9.23
C TYR A 24 -4.92 8.31 -10.68
N CYS A 25 -5.67 9.07 -11.49
CA CYS A 25 -5.29 9.37 -12.87
C CYS A 25 -4.09 10.33 -12.94
N GLY A 26 -3.93 11.21 -11.96
CA GLY A 26 -2.76 12.07 -11.79
C GLY A 26 -1.50 11.23 -11.57
N LEU A 27 -1.53 10.28 -10.63
CA LEU A 27 -0.43 9.35 -10.37
C LEU A 27 -0.10 8.51 -11.61
N CYS A 28 -1.11 7.94 -12.27
CA CYS A 28 -0.95 7.21 -13.53
C CYS A 28 -0.20 8.03 -14.60
N ARG A 29 -0.59 9.31 -14.76
CA ARG A 29 0.05 10.22 -15.71
C ARG A 29 1.49 10.56 -15.31
N THR A 30 1.73 10.82 -14.02
CA THR A 30 3.07 11.11 -13.49
C THR A 30 4.01 9.94 -13.72
N LEU A 31 3.56 8.71 -13.40
CA LEU A 31 4.30 7.47 -13.68
C LEU A 31 4.63 7.34 -15.18
N GLY A 32 3.65 7.55 -16.06
CA GLY A 32 3.89 7.48 -17.50
C GLY A 32 4.83 8.55 -18.02
N LYS A 33 4.76 9.77 -17.50
CA LYS A 33 5.63 10.86 -17.89
C LYS A 33 7.09 10.67 -17.44
N LYS A 34 7.29 10.18 -16.21
CA LYS A 34 8.62 10.01 -15.60
C LYS A 34 9.29 8.70 -15.99
N TYR A 35 8.51 7.61 -16.10
CA TYR A 35 8.99 6.23 -16.16
C TYR A 35 8.43 5.43 -17.34
N GLY A 36 7.69 6.09 -18.24
CA GLY A 36 7.10 5.44 -19.42
C GLY A 36 6.06 4.37 -19.08
N LEU A 37 5.80 3.50 -20.04
CA LEU A 37 4.82 2.42 -19.88
C LEU A 37 5.18 1.45 -18.73
N PRO A 38 6.44 1.04 -18.51
CA PRO A 38 6.79 0.21 -17.36
C PRO A 38 6.35 0.82 -16.03
N GLY A 39 6.55 2.14 -15.84
CA GLY A 39 6.09 2.83 -14.66
C GLY A 39 4.55 2.91 -14.55
N GLN A 40 3.85 3.14 -15.65
CA GLN A 40 2.37 3.13 -15.60
C GLN A 40 1.78 1.78 -15.16
N LEU A 41 2.42 0.69 -15.52
CA LEU A 41 1.97 -0.66 -15.14
C LEU A 41 2.14 -0.97 -13.65
N THR A 42 2.91 -0.15 -12.92
CA THR A 42 3.07 -0.29 -11.45
C THR A 42 2.07 0.53 -10.64
N LEU A 43 1.13 1.22 -11.30
CA LEU A 43 0.11 2.03 -10.64
C LEU A 43 -0.63 1.23 -9.57
N SER A 44 -0.69 1.76 -8.35
CA SER A 44 -1.42 1.13 -7.24
C SER A 44 -2.33 2.13 -6.50
N TYR A 45 -3.33 1.59 -5.81
CA TYR A 45 -4.23 2.35 -4.96
C TYR A 45 -3.52 2.86 -3.70
N ASP A 46 -2.61 2.06 -3.16
CA ASP A 46 -1.89 2.35 -1.91
C ASP A 46 -1.07 3.65 -2.02
N LEU A 47 -0.40 3.86 -3.15
CA LEU A 47 0.38 5.09 -3.37
C LEU A 47 -0.49 6.30 -3.76
N ALA A 48 -1.66 6.07 -4.35
CA ALA A 48 -2.65 7.12 -4.53
C ALA A 48 -3.18 7.62 -3.18
N PHE A 49 -3.39 6.72 -2.19
CA PHE A 49 -3.74 7.08 -0.82
C PHE A 49 -2.66 7.97 -0.17
N ILE A 50 -1.38 7.63 -0.31
CA ILE A 50 -0.27 8.46 0.21
C ILE A 50 -0.27 9.85 -0.42
N ALA A 51 -0.50 9.97 -1.72
CA ALA A 51 -0.59 11.27 -2.39
C ALA A 51 -1.78 12.12 -1.87
N ILE A 52 -2.93 11.49 -1.60
CA ILE A 52 -4.10 12.15 -1.02
C ILE A 52 -3.81 12.57 0.42
N LEU A 53 -3.20 11.70 1.24
CA LEU A 53 -2.83 11.97 2.63
C LEU A 53 -1.92 13.19 2.74
N HIS A 54 -0.84 13.22 1.98
CA HIS A 54 0.08 14.36 1.99
C HIS A 54 -0.57 15.62 1.44
N SER A 55 -1.41 15.52 0.40
CA SER A 55 -2.11 16.68 -0.12
C SER A 55 -3.11 17.26 0.87
N ALA A 56 -3.79 16.42 1.66
CA ALA A 56 -4.69 16.89 2.71
C ALA A 56 -3.96 17.49 3.91
N LEU A 57 -2.76 16.98 4.24
CA LEU A 57 -1.99 17.43 5.39
C LEU A 57 -1.19 18.72 5.12
N TYR A 58 -0.58 18.80 3.93
CA TYR A 58 0.35 19.88 3.60
C TYR A 58 -0.24 20.95 2.67
N GLU A 59 -1.45 20.74 2.18
CA GLU A 59 -2.22 21.69 1.36
C GLU A 59 -1.43 22.34 0.20
N PRO A 60 -0.75 21.54 -0.67
CA PRO A 60 0.04 22.08 -1.76
C PRO A 60 -0.85 22.75 -2.79
N GLU A 61 -0.30 23.67 -3.58
CA GLU A 61 -0.97 24.12 -4.79
C GLU A 61 -1.18 22.94 -5.75
N THR A 62 -2.43 22.49 -5.88
CA THR A 62 -2.80 21.34 -6.70
C THR A 62 -3.47 21.79 -7.98
N GLN A 63 -2.85 21.47 -9.12
CA GLN A 63 -3.42 21.77 -10.44
C GLN A 63 -4.38 20.64 -10.83
N PHE A 64 -5.63 21.02 -11.11
CA PHE A 64 -6.62 20.09 -11.64
C PHE A 64 -6.82 20.31 -13.14
N SER A 65 -6.83 19.23 -13.89
CA SER A 65 -7.04 19.22 -15.34
C SER A 65 -7.88 18.02 -15.75
N ALA A 66 -8.29 17.95 -17.01
CA ALA A 66 -8.92 16.76 -17.56
C ALA A 66 -8.29 16.41 -18.91
N GLY A 67 -8.24 15.11 -19.22
CA GLY A 67 -7.67 14.68 -20.49
C GLY A 67 -7.92 13.21 -20.78
N ARG A 68 -7.80 12.87 -22.06
CA ARG A 68 -7.88 11.48 -22.52
C ARG A 68 -6.54 10.77 -22.31
N CYS A 69 -6.57 9.46 -22.23
CA CYS A 69 -5.37 8.61 -22.14
C CYS A 69 -5.61 7.29 -22.87
N ALA A 70 -4.55 6.51 -23.10
CA ALA A 70 -4.65 5.25 -23.83
C ALA A 70 -5.71 4.29 -23.25
N PRO A 71 -5.78 4.04 -21.91
CA PRO A 71 -6.85 3.23 -21.32
C PRO A 71 -8.26 3.86 -21.41
N HIS A 72 -8.37 5.19 -21.59
CA HIS A 72 -9.64 5.92 -21.65
C HIS A 72 -9.64 6.89 -22.86
N PRO A 73 -9.71 6.38 -24.09
CA PRO A 73 -9.57 7.22 -25.27
C PRO A 73 -10.83 8.08 -25.58
N VAL A 74 -11.98 7.65 -25.10
CA VAL A 74 -13.28 8.29 -25.41
C VAL A 74 -13.60 9.41 -24.41
N LYS A 75 -13.53 9.12 -23.10
CA LYS A 75 -13.92 10.06 -22.04
C LYS A 75 -12.70 10.68 -21.36
N ALA A 76 -12.63 12.01 -21.34
CA ALA A 76 -11.63 12.70 -20.54
C ALA A 76 -11.80 12.36 -19.05
N ARG A 77 -10.67 12.13 -18.38
CA ARG A 77 -10.62 11.83 -16.94
C ARG A 77 -10.00 12.99 -16.18
N PRO A 78 -10.53 13.32 -14.98
CA PRO A 78 -9.92 14.32 -14.12
C PRO A 78 -8.52 13.88 -13.70
N ARG A 79 -7.62 14.84 -13.50
CA ARG A 79 -6.22 14.61 -13.11
C ARG A 79 -5.78 15.69 -12.15
N ALA A 80 -5.17 15.30 -11.06
CA ALA A 80 -4.45 16.18 -10.16
C ALA A 80 -2.94 16.17 -10.50
N ALA A 81 -2.25 17.26 -10.18
CA ALA A 81 -0.79 17.36 -10.29
C ALA A 81 -0.28 18.24 -9.16
N ASN A 82 0.63 17.69 -8.34
CA ASN A 82 1.37 18.39 -7.29
C ASN A 82 2.62 17.58 -6.92
N GLU A 83 3.45 18.10 -6.02
CA GLU A 83 4.70 17.47 -5.56
C GLU A 83 4.49 16.09 -4.91
N PHE A 84 3.35 15.86 -4.25
CA PHE A 84 3.08 14.59 -3.58
C PHE A 84 2.71 13.47 -4.56
N LEU A 85 2.16 13.81 -5.72
CA LEU A 85 2.00 12.85 -6.82
C LEU A 85 3.36 12.49 -7.45
N ASP A 86 4.30 13.42 -7.52
CA ASP A 86 5.67 13.15 -7.94
C ASP A 86 6.41 12.24 -6.95
N TYR A 87 6.25 12.50 -5.65
CA TYR A 87 6.78 11.64 -4.57
C TYR A 87 6.17 10.25 -4.61
N ALA A 88 4.85 10.14 -4.66
CA ALA A 88 4.15 8.86 -4.74
C ALA A 88 4.57 8.05 -5.97
N ALA A 89 4.83 8.71 -7.10
CA ALA A 89 5.35 8.04 -8.29
C ALA A 89 6.76 7.47 -8.07
N ASP A 90 7.66 8.24 -7.44
CA ASP A 90 9.02 7.78 -7.12
C ASP A 90 8.99 6.59 -6.15
N MET A 91 8.15 6.64 -5.10
CA MET A 91 7.98 5.53 -4.15
C MET A 91 7.30 4.32 -4.80
N THR A 92 6.37 4.53 -5.74
CA THR A 92 5.76 3.44 -6.52
C THR A 92 6.83 2.64 -7.26
N ILE A 93 7.76 3.31 -7.95
CA ILE A 93 8.84 2.64 -8.68
C ILE A 93 9.79 1.89 -7.74
N ALA A 94 10.19 2.53 -6.63
CA ALA A 94 11.07 1.90 -5.65
C ALA A 94 10.45 0.61 -5.08
N LEU A 95 9.22 0.67 -4.60
CA LEU A 95 8.51 -0.48 -4.03
C LEU A 95 8.22 -1.57 -5.08
N ALA A 96 7.81 -1.18 -6.30
CA ALA A 96 7.54 -2.13 -7.37
C ALA A 96 8.79 -2.90 -7.81
N TYR A 97 9.93 -2.22 -7.86
CA TYR A 97 11.21 -2.87 -8.18
C TYR A 97 11.52 -4.02 -7.22
N TYR A 98 11.47 -3.74 -5.92
CA TYR A 98 11.75 -4.76 -4.91
C TYR A 98 10.70 -5.87 -4.89
N ASN A 99 9.42 -5.54 -5.06
CA ASN A 99 8.37 -6.56 -5.17
C ASN A 99 8.57 -7.49 -6.38
N PHE A 100 9.04 -6.97 -7.51
CA PHE A 100 9.36 -7.80 -8.67
C PHE A 100 10.60 -8.67 -8.44
N LEU A 101 11.59 -8.18 -7.68
CA LEU A 101 12.76 -9.00 -7.33
C LEU A 101 12.37 -10.13 -6.37
N ASP A 102 11.53 -9.86 -5.40
CA ASP A 102 10.99 -10.82 -4.47
C ASP A 102 10.24 -11.94 -5.20
N ASN A 103 9.30 -11.60 -6.06
CA ASN A 103 8.59 -12.57 -6.91
C ASN A 103 9.53 -13.38 -7.84
N TRP A 104 10.70 -12.82 -8.21
CA TRP A 104 11.69 -13.58 -8.93
C TRP A 104 12.44 -14.55 -8.02
N GLN A 105 12.78 -14.15 -6.81
CA GLN A 105 13.48 -15.00 -5.84
C GLN A 105 12.62 -16.18 -5.39
N ASP A 106 11.33 -15.93 -5.13
CA ASP A 106 10.40 -16.93 -4.58
C ASP A 106 9.83 -17.86 -5.66
N ASP A 107 9.33 -17.27 -6.74
CA ASP A 107 8.58 -18.01 -7.79
C ASP A 107 9.40 -18.25 -9.07
N HIS A 108 10.65 -17.78 -9.14
CA HIS A 108 11.48 -17.77 -10.37
C HIS A 108 10.76 -17.17 -11.58
N SER A 109 9.89 -16.17 -11.34
CA SER A 109 9.10 -15.50 -12.35
C SER A 109 9.96 -14.65 -13.28
N ARG A 110 10.27 -15.17 -14.47
CA ARG A 110 11.03 -14.43 -15.49
C ARG A 110 10.35 -13.13 -15.93
N ALA A 111 9.02 -13.09 -15.88
CA ALA A 111 8.24 -11.89 -16.16
C ALA A 111 8.51 -10.81 -15.10
N SER A 112 8.55 -11.17 -13.82
CA SER A 112 8.89 -10.26 -12.72
C SER A 112 10.33 -9.77 -12.84
N LEU A 113 11.30 -10.63 -13.10
CA LEU A 113 12.68 -10.22 -13.34
C LEU A 113 12.78 -9.20 -14.49
N HIS A 114 12.10 -9.44 -15.60
CA HIS A 114 12.09 -8.52 -16.73
C HIS A 114 11.47 -7.16 -16.37
N GLN A 115 10.42 -7.13 -15.55
CA GLN A 115 9.84 -5.87 -15.06
C GLN A 115 10.82 -5.15 -14.10
N ALA A 116 11.46 -5.87 -13.18
CA ALA A 116 12.49 -5.28 -12.31
C ALA A 116 13.61 -4.63 -13.16
N GLN A 117 14.15 -5.32 -14.14
CA GLN A 117 15.18 -4.79 -15.04
C GLN A 117 14.76 -3.52 -15.79
N LYS A 118 13.47 -3.37 -16.14
CA LYS A 118 12.96 -2.14 -16.75
C LYS A 118 12.88 -0.97 -15.78
N LEU A 119 12.71 -1.22 -14.49
CA LEU A 119 12.64 -0.19 -13.46
C LEU A 119 14.02 0.18 -12.89
N GLU A 120 14.96 -0.73 -12.90
CA GLU A 120 16.31 -0.57 -12.34
C GLU A 120 17.03 0.74 -12.76
N PRO A 121 17.00 1.17 -14.04
CA PRO A 121 17.70 2.39 -14.47
C PRO A 121 17.21 3.67 -13.78
N TYR A 122 16.01 3.67 -13.20
CA TYR A 122 15.44 4.84 -12.52
C TYR A 122 15.84 4.95 -11.05
N LEU A 123 16.28 3.83 -10.43
CA LEU A 123 16.56 3.77 -8.99
C LEU A 123 17.70 4.70 -8.54
N PRO A 124 18.80 4.89 -9.27
CA PRO A 124 19.86 5.81 -8.83
C PRO A 124 19.35 7.23 -8.60
N ALA A 125 18.52 7.74 -9.50
CA ALA A 125 17.93 9.08 -9.38
C ALA A 125 16.92 9.16 -8.21
N ILE A 126 16.13 8.11 -8.01
CA ILE A 126 15.17 8.03 -6.88
C ILE A 126 15.92 7.96 -5.55
N ARG A 127 16.97 7.15 -5.44
CA ARG A 127 17.83 7.06 -4.25
C ARG A 127 18.52 8.37 -3.91
N ALA A 128 18.99 9.10 -4.92
CA ALA A 128 19.61 10.41 -4.72
C ALA A 128 18.61 11.45 -4.22
N ARG A 129 17.36 11.39 -4.69
CA ARG A 129 16.29 12.31 -4.27
C ARG A 129 15.70 11.97 -2.91
N TRP A 130 15.54 10.68 -2.59
CA TRP A 130 14.86 10.16 -1.40
C TRP A 130 15.74 9.16 -0.63
N PRO A 131 16.95 9.59 -0.18
CA PRO A 131 17.93 8.67 0.41
C PRO A 131 17.42 7.99 1.68
N ARG A 132 16.69 8.70 2.53
CA ARG A 132 16.14 8.17 3.78
C ARG A 132 15.11 7.07 3.52
N GLN A 133 14.13 7.34 2.65
CA GLN A 133 13.07 6.38 2.33
C GLN A 133 13.63 5.14 1.63
N THR A 134 14.50 5.33 0.65
CA THR A 134 15.07 4.20 -0.10
C THR A 134 16.01 3.35 0.74
N ALA A 135 16.76 3.94 1.66
CA ALA A 135 17.58 3.19 2.62
C ALA A 135 16.70 2.37 3.57
N ALA A 136 15.61 2.97 4.09
CA ALA A 136 14.66 2.26 4.95
C ALA A 136 13.97 1.10 4.20
N ILE A 137 13.51 1.32 2.96
CA ILE A 137 12.92 0.27 2.12
C ILE A 137 13.89 -0.91 1.99
N THR A 138 15.15 -0.67 1.63
CA THR A 138 16.13 -1.74 1.47
C THR A 138 16.39 -2.48 2.78
N ALA A 139 16.69 -1.75 3.87
CA ALA A 139 17.03 -2.35 5.15
C ALA A 139 15.87 -3.19 5.74
N GLN A 140 14.63 -2.68 5.62
CA GLN A 140 13.49 -3.38 6.20
C GLN A 140 13.05 -4.59 5.36
N LEU A 141 13.21 -4.54 4.04
CA LEU A 141 12.99 -5.73 3.19
C LEU A 141 14.04 -6.81 3.44
N GLU A 142 15.30 -6.42 3.66
CA GLU A 142 16.35 -7.38 4.04
C GLU A 142 16.05 -8.03 5.40
N ALA A 143 15.59 -7.24 6.39
CA ALA A 143 15.21 -7.75 7.69
C ALA A 143 13.99 -8.69 7.62
N LEU A 144 12.97 -8.31 6.85
CA LEU A 144 11.78 -9.13 6.62
C LEU A 144 12.16 -10.47 5.97
N ASN A 145 12.93 -10.42 4.89
CA ASN A 145 13.40 -11.61 4.17
C ASN A 145 14.22 -12.55 5.09
N ALA A 146 15.03 -11.98 6.01
CA ALA A 146 15.77 -12.79 6.99
C ALA A 146 14.85 -13.51 7.97
N LEU A 147 13.80 -12.82 8.46
CA LEU A 147 12.79 -13.42 9.34
C LEU A 147 12.02 -14.55 8.63
N GLU A 148 11.55 -14.31 7.42
CA GLU A 148 10.81 -15.29 6.61
C GLU A 148 11.64 -16.52 6.26
N LYS A 149 12.91 -16.34 5.87
CA LYS A 149 13.85 -17.44 5.60
C LYS A 149 14.20 -18.25 6.85
N ALA A 150 14.18 -17.61 8.02
CA ALA A 150 14.36 -18.29 9.30
C ALA A 150 13.08 -19.03 9.75
N GLY A 151 11.97 -18.90 9.03
CA GLY A 151 10.67 -19.45 9.42
C GLY A 151 10.14 -18.82 10.70
N SER A 152 10.34 -17.51 10.88
CA SER A 152 9.94 -16.83 12.13
C SER A 152 8.42 -16.82 12.31
N HIS A 153 7.97 -17.21 13.49
CA HIS A 153 6.57 -17.12 13.92
C HIS A 153 6.27 -15.85 14.74
N ASP A 154 7.25 -14.96 14.88
CA ASP A 154 7.10 -13.68 15.57
C ASP A 154 6.37 -12.68 14.64
N LEU A 155 5.03 -12.69 14.74
CA LEU A 155 4.17 -11.79 13.95
C LEU A 155 4.47 -10.31 14.24
N ASP A 156 4.86 -9.97 15.48
CA ASP A 156 5.18 -8.59 15.82
C ASP A 156 6.46 -8.13 15.14
N ALA A 157 7.49 -8.98 15.05
CA ALA A 157 8.72 -8.68 14.33
C ALA A 157 8.48 -8.55 12.82
N LEU A 158 7.70 -9.46 12.23
CA LEU A 158 7.34 -9.45 10.81
C LEU A 158 6.52 -8.19 10.46
N CYS A 159 5.45 -7.90 11.20
CA CYS A 159 4.64 -6.70 11.03
C CYS A 159 5.46 -5.42 11.22
N ARG A 160 6.42 -5.41 12.16
CA ARG A 160 7.29 -4.26 12.42
C ARG A 160 8.22 -4.00 11.26
N ALA A 161 8.86 -5.01 10.69
CA ALA A 161 9.77 -4.85 9.56
C ALA A 161 9.03 -4.19 8.37
N PHE A 162 7.89 -4.75 7.96
CA PHE A 162 7.12 -4.16 6.88
C PHE A 162 6.48 -2.82 7.27
N GLY A 163 6.06 -2.68 8.52
CA GLY A 163 5.51 -1.44 9.08
C GLY A 163 6.53 -0.30 9.09
N ASP A 164 7.76 -0.54 9.51
CA ASP A 164 8.82 0.48 9.54
C ASP A 164 9.21 0.95 8.14
N LEU A 165 9.20 0.03 7.15
CA LEU A 165 9.33 0.38 5.74
C LEU A 165 8.26 1.40 5.33
N LEU A 166 6.99 1.06 5.57
CA LEU A 166 5.88 1.92 5.16
C LEU A 166 5.84 3.22 5.97
N GLY A 167 6.22 3.17 7.24
CA GLY A 167 6.41 4.36 8.09
C GLY A 167 7.40 5.36 7.49
N ALA A 168 8.53 4.87 6.96
CA ALA A 168 9.51 5.73 6.29
C ALA A 168 8.95 6.37 5.00
N VAL A 169 8.12 5.62 4.25
CA VAL A 169 7.44 6.13 3.05
C VAL A 169 6.35 7.15 3.40
N PHE A 170 5.64 6.99 4.51
CA PHE A 170 4.64 7.96 4.98
C PHE A 170 5.26 9.27 5.41
N ALA A 171 6.43 9.26 6.04
CA ALA A 171 7.14 10.47 6.42
C ALA A 171 7.87 11.07 5.21
N PHE A 172 7.16 11.90 4.44
CA PHE A 172 7.68 12.58 3.25
C PHE A 172 8.96 13.38 3.54
N ARG A 173 8.96 14.15 4.63
CA ARG A 173 10.09 14.97 5.11
C ARG A 173 10.19 14.91 6.62
N GLU A 174 11.30 15.40 7.18
CA GLU A 174 11.47 15.51 8.63
C GLU A 174 10.89 16.83 9.14
N ASP A 175 9.71 16.75 9.76
CA ASP A 175 8.99 17.86 10.36
C ASP A 175 8.19 17.40 11.59
N ILE A 176 7.36 18.29 12.15
CA ILE A 176 6.53 17.99 13.32
C ILE A 176 5.56 16.83 13.12
N TRP A 177 5.19 16.50 11.88
CA TRP A 177 4.26 15.42 11.55
C TRP A 177 4.95 14.08 11.31
N SER A 178 6.28 14.10 11.12
CA SER A 178 7.05 12.89 10.80
C SER A 178 6.84 11.74 11.78
N PRO A 179 6.86 11.94 13.12
CA PRO A 179 6.62 10.84 14.06
C PRO A 179 5.23 10.23 13.92
N THR A 180 4.20 11.08 13.74
CA THR A 180 2.80 10.65 13.57
C THR A 180 2.62 9.91 12.25
N LEU A 181 3.16 10.43 11.15
CA LEU A 181 3.12 9.78 9.84
C LEU A 181 3.87 8.43 9.85
N GLN A 182 5.04 8.36 10.50
CA GLN A 182 5.78 7.10 10.65
C GLN A 182 4.96 6.06 11.42
N ALA A 183 4.37 6.46 12.55
CA ALA A 183 3.55 5.56 13.36
C ALA A 183 2.28 5.12 12.64
N MET A 184 1.62 6.02 11.89
CA MET A 184 0.48 5.73 11.03
C MET A 184 0.87 4.71 9.94
N GLY A 185 1.96 4.96 9.23
CA GLY A 185 2.49 4.07 8.19
C GLY A 185 2.89 2.71 8.74
N ARG A 186 3.42 2.67 9.98
CA ARG A 186 3.75 1.42 10.68
C ARG A 186 2.51 0.57 10.92
N GLY A 187 1.42 1.15 11.43
CA GLY A 187 0.16 0.44 11.63
C GLY A 187 -0.43 -0.06 10.30
N LEU A 188 -0.49 0.79 9.28
CA LEU A 188 -1.00 0.38 7.97
C LEU A 188 -0.12 -0.67 7.29
N GLY A 189 1.21 -0.60 7.47
CA GLY A 189 2.13 -1.61 6.94
C GLY A 189 1.94 -2.96 7.58
N GLY A 190 1.80 -3.01 8.92
CA GLY A 190 1.47 -4.26 9.62
C GLY A 190 0.13 -4.86 9.17
N PHE A 191 -0.89 -4.00 8.94
CA PHE A 191 -2.17 -4.45 8.36
C PHE A 191 -1.98 -5.04 6.95
N ILE A 192 -1.24 -4.37 6.07
CA ILE A 192 -1.00 -4.85 4.70
C ILE A 192 -0.28 -6.19 4.72
N TYR A 193 0.75 -6.33 5.54
CA TYR A 193 1.51 -7.57 5.67
C TYR A 193 0.63 -8.75 6.12
N LEU A 194 -0.15 -8.55 7.18
CA LEU A 194 -1.08 -9.58 7.68
C LEU A 194 -2.20 -9.88 6.67
N MET A 195 -2.69 -8.86 5.97
CA MET A 195 -3.75 -9.04 4.99
C MET A 195 -3.27 -9.83 3.77
N ASP A 196 -2.02 -9.62 3.35
CA ASP A 196 -1.36 -10.38 2.28
C ASP A 196 -1.16 -11.84 2.70
N ALA A 197 -0.60 -12.06 3.90
CA ALA A 197 -0.46 -13.40 4.47
C ALA A 197 -1.82 -14.12 4.59
N TYR A 198 -2.87 -13.41 4.99
CA TYR A 198 -4.22 -13.97 5.09
C TYR A 198 -4.81 -14.33 3.73
N ASP A 199 -4.65 -13.48 2.71
CA ASP A 199 -5.15 -13.70 1.34
C ASP A 199 -4.40 -14.87 0.66
N ASP A 200 -3.07 -14.87 0.77
CA ASP A 200 -2.21 -15.85 0.09
C ASP A 200 -2.07 -17.20 0.85
N LEU A 201 -2.52 -17.33 2.10
CA LEU A 201 -2.37 -18.56 2.90
C LEU A 201 -2.70 -19.87 2.15
N PRO A 202 -3.83 -19.99 1.41
CA PRO A 202 -4.12 -21.24 0.70
C PRO A 202 -3.20 -21.50 -0.49
N LYS A 203 -2.61 -20.46 -1.07
CA LYS A 203 -1.68 -20.54 -2.20
C LYS A 203 -0.30 -20.95 -1.70
N ASP A 204 0.17 -20.33 -0.61
CA ASP A 204 1.48 -20.56 -0.03
C ASP A 204 1.58 -21.96 0.56
N ALA A 205 0.54 -22.43 1.27
CA ALA A 205 0.45 -23.79 1.76
C ALA A 205 0.56 -24.84 0.62
N ARG A 206 -0.07 -24.60 -0.53
CA ARG A 206 0.01 -25.51 -1.69
C ARG A 206 1.42 -25.54 -2.33
N LYS A 207 2.14 -24.41 -2.26
CA LYS A 207 3.48 -24.27 -2.82
C LYS A 207 4.58 -24.66 -1.82
N GLY A 208 4.25 -24.85 -0.55
CA GLY A 208 5.22 -25.04 0.54
C GLY A 208 6.07 -23.78 0.77
N GLN A 209 5.51 -22.60 0.50
CA GLN A 209 6.12 -21.31 0.75
C GLN A 209 5.83 -20.85 2.19
N PHE A 210 6.70 -20.00 2.73
CA PHE A 210 6.48 -19.38 4.04
C PHE A 210 5.20 -18.56 4.04
N ASN A 211 4.44 -18.67 5.13
CA ASN A 211 3.32 -17.77 5.40
C ASN A 211 3.25 -17.50 6.90
N ALA A 212 3.24 -16.23 7.29
CA ALA A 212 3.29 -15.81 8.70
C ALA A 212 2.11 -16.33 9.54
N LEU A 213 0.97 -16.64 8.92
CA LEU A 213 -0.23 -17.13 9.60
C LEU A 213 -0.37 -18.66 9.58
N GLN A 214 0.57 -19.40 8.96
CA GLN A 214 0.47 -20.84 8.80
C GLN A 214 0.40 -21.57 10.15
N GLU A 215 1.25 -21.22 11.11
CA GLU A 215 1.23 -21.85 12.45
C GLU A 215 -0.09 -21.62 13.18
N LEU A 216 -0.64 -20.40 13.13
CA LEU A 216 -1.95 -20.10 13.70
C LEU A 216 -3.06 -20.90 13.04
N HIS A 217 -3.00 -21.04 11.72
CA HIS A 217 -3.96 -21.82 10.96
C HIS A 217 -3.94 -23.30 11.30
N ASP A 218 -2.75 -23.87 11.53
CA ASP A 218 -2.57 -25.30 11.80
C ASP A 218 -2.84 -25.67 13.28
N THR A 219 -2.77 -24.68 14.19
CA THR A 219 -2.94 -24.92 15.63
C THR A 219 -4.33 -24.55 16.16
N LEU A 220 -5.02 -23.60 15.54
CA LEU A 220 -6.32 -23.12 16.00
C LEU A 220 -7.49 -23.78 15.26
N PRO A 221 -8.63 -24.01 15.96
CA PRO A 221 -9.88 -24.33 15.27
C PRO A 221 -10.24 -23.25 14.23
N PRO A 222 -10.90 -23.60 13.11
CA PRO A 222 -11.16 -22.65 12.02
C PRO A 222 -11.83 -21.35 12.44
N THR A 223 -12.82 -21.40 13.33
CA THR A 223 -13.50 -20.21 13.84
C THR A 223 -12.57 -19.33 14.67
N GLU A 224 -11.77 -19.91 15.54
CA GLU A 224 -10.81 -19.19 16.38
C GLU A 224 -9.69 -18.58 15.53
N PHE A 225 -9.25 -19.25 14.47
CA PHE A 225 -8.30 -18.71 13.50
C PHE A 225 -8.85 -17.45 12.82
N GLU A 226 -10.09 -17.52 12.31
CA GLU A 226 -10.72 -16.37 11.64
C GLU A 226 -10.90 -15.18 12.60
N ASP A 227 -11.31 -15.42 13.84
CA ASP A 227 -11.44 -14.38 14.86
C ASP A 227 -10.07 -13.80 15.24
N ARG A 228 -9.05 -14.63 15.38
CA ARG A 228 -7.69 -14.18 15.68
C ARG A 228 -7.10 -13.33 14.56
N CYS A 229 -7.29 -13.72 13.30
CA CYS A 229 -6.88 -12.92 12.15
C CYS A 229 -7.59 -11.55 12.13
N HIS A 230 -8.90 -11.53 12.40
CA HIS A 230 -9.66 -10.29 12.50
C HIS A 230 -9.12 -9.37 13.60
N ASP A 231 -8.81 -9.91 14.77
CA ASP A 231 -8.27 -9.13 15.89
C ASP A 231 -6.90 -8.54 15.58
N LEU A 232 -6.00 -9.32 14.97
CA LEU A 232 -4.68 -8.86 14.54
C LEU A 232 -4.78 -7.72 13.53
N LEU A 233 -5.62 -7.87 12.51
CA LEU A 233 -5.88 -6.84 11.51
C LEU A 233 -6.48 -5.58 12.14
N THR A 234 -7.45 -5.74 13.06
CA THR A 234 -8.10 -4.64 13.78
C THR A 234 -7.10 -3.89 14.65
N GLN A 235 -6.19 -4.60 15.32
CA GLN A 235 -5.14 -3.98 16.13
C GLN A 235 -4.23 -3.09 15.27
N GLN A 236 -3.77 -3.57 14.13
CA GLN A 236 -2.92 -2.79 13.24
C GLN A 236 -3.64 -1.56 12.68
N MET A 237 -4.89 -1.71 12.24
CA MET A 237 -5.69 -0.56 11.79
C MET A 237 -6.04 0.40 12.92
N GLY A 238 -6.21 -0.09 14.15
CA GLY A 238 -6.39 0.75 15.34
C GLY A 238 -5.18 1.66 15.57
N LEU A 239 -3.96 1.14 15.45
CA LEU A 239 -2.73 1.94 15.53
C LEU A 239 -2.68 3.00 14.41
N CYS A 240 -2.99 2.60 13.18
CA CYS A 240 -3.04 3.52 12.05
C CYS A 240 -4.08 4.64 12.27
N ALA A 241 -5.30 4.30 12.66
CA ALA A 241 -6.40 5.23 12.86
C ALA A 241 -6.12 6.21 14.02
N GLN A 242 -5.56 5.74 15.13
CA GLN A 242 -5.17 6.60 16.24
C GLN A 242 -4.20 7.70 15.82
N GLN A 243 -3.21 7.36 15.00
CA GLN A 243 -2.24 8.34 14.50
C GLN A 243 -2.86 9.28 13.46
N PHE A 244 -3.75 8.76 12.61
CA PHE A 244 -4.48 9.56 11.65
C PHE A 244 -5.32 10.66 12.32
N GLU A 245 -6.00 10.35 13.43
CA GLU A 245 -6.81 11.34 14.18
C GLU A 245 -5.97 12.45 14.85
N LEU A 246 -4.65 12.29 14.95
CA LEU A 246 -3.75 13.33 15.43
C LEU A 246 -3.32 14.34 14.34
N LEU A 247 -3.59 14.03 13.07
CA LEU A 247 -3.26 14.91 11.95
C LEU A 247 -4.35 15.99 11.78
N PRO A 248 -4.00 17.25 11.46
CA PRO A 248 -4.95 18.34 11.31
C PRO A 248 -5.70 18.27 9.97
N ILE A 249 -6.23 17.10 9.63
CA ILE A 249 -6.94 16.88 8.37
C ILE A 249 -8.41 17.21 8.55
N LEU A 250 -8.90 18.14 7.73
CA LEU A 250 -10.28 18.59 7.77
C LEU A 250 -11.21 17.52 7.16
N LYS A 251 -12.09 16.96 8.00
CA LYS A 251 -13.03 15.87 7.61
C LYS A 251 -13.98 16.28 6.48
N GLU A 252 -14.32 17.56 6.40
CA GLU A 252 -15.31 18.08 5.44
C GLU A 252 -14.76 18.24 4.02
N THR A 253 -13.44 18.26 3.86
CA THR A 253 -12.82 18.34 2.54
C THR A 253 -12.98 17.04 1.76
N PRO A 254 -13.00 17.06 0.43
CA PRO A 254 -13.06 15.83 -0.37
C PRO A 254 -11.92 14.87 -0.04
N GLU A 255 -10.70 15.37 0.16
CA GLU A 255 -9.53 14.58 0.54
C GLU A 255 -9.72 13.95 1.95
N GLY A 256 -10.20 14.73 2.92
CA GLY A 256 -10.50 14.25 4.27
C GLY A 256 -11.54 13.13 4.24
N LYS A 257 -12.65 13.31 3.55
CA LYS A 257 -13.69 12.28 3.39
C LYS A 257 -13.14 11.00 2.73
N LEU A 258 -12.27 11.13 1.72
CA LEU A 258 -11.60 10.00 1.09
C LEU A 258 -10.71 9.24 2.06
N LEU A 259 -9.91 9.94 2.87
CA LEU A 259 -9.01 9.34 3.85
C LEU A 259 -9.79 8.62 4.95
N TYR A 260 -10.81 9.27 5.53
CA TYR A 260 -11.71 8.64 6.50
C TYR A 260 -12.40 7.41 5.93
N ASN A 261 -12.96 7.51 4.74
CA ASN A 261 -13.60 6.38 4.05
C ASN A 261 -12.61 5.22 3.84
N THR A 262 -11.38 5.51 3.42
CA THR A 262 -10.35 4.49 3.18
C THR A 262 -9.95 3.78 4.47
N ILE A 263 -9.61 4.54 5.52
CA ILE A 263 -9.09 4.00 6.79
C ILE A 263 -10.15 3.19 7.54
N TYR A 264 -11.40 3.69 7.59
CA TYR A 264 -12.44 3.06 8.41
C TYR A 264 -13.33 2.05 7.65
N SER A 265 -13.28 2.03 6.32
CA SER A 265 -14.15 1.17 5.51
C SER A 265 -13.42 0.51 4.34
N GLY A 266 -12.64 1.28 3.60
CA GLY A 266 -12.05 0.86 2.34
C GLY A 266 -11.07 -0.31 2.47
N VAL A 267 -10.19 -0.27 3.47
CA VAL A 267 -9.19 -1.31 3.76
C VAL A 267 -9.83 -2.69 4.02
N TRP A 268 -11.06 -2.71 4.54
CA TRP A 268 -11.81 -3.94 4.82
C TRP A 268 -12.50 -4.55 3.60
N SER A 269 -12.49 -3.84 2.46
CA SER A 269 -13.21 -4.26 1.25
C SER A 269 -12.73 -5.59 0.68
N LYS A 270 -11.46 -5.95 0.87
CA LYS A 270 -10.91 -7.24 0.45
C LYS A 270 -11.05 -8.32 1.52
N TYR A 271 -10.94 -7.96 2.80
CA TYR A 271 -11.05 -8.91 3.91
C TYR A 271 -12.42 -9.62 3.94
N ALA A 272 -13.51 -8.85 3.89
CA ALA A 272 -14.85 -9.40 4.04
C ALA A 272 -15.21 -10.50 3.02
N PRO A 273 -14.91 -10.36 1.70
CA PRO A 273 -15.13 -11.43 0.74
C PRO A 273 -14.28 -12.69 0.99
N ILE A 274 -13.02 -12.53 1.40
CA ILE A 274 -12.11 -13.65 1.68
C ILE A 274 -12.62 -14.44 2.89
N ARG A 275 -12.93 -13.76 3.99
CA ARG A 275 -13.52 -14.37 5.19
C ARG A 275 -14.78 -15.15 4.84
N LYS A 276 -15.74 -14.54 4.15
CA LYS A 276 -16.98 -15.20 3.72
C LYS A 276 -16.73 -16.44 2.86
N HIS A 277 -15.75 -16.40 1.96
CA HIS A 277 -15.40 -17.55 1.13
C HIS A 277 -14.83 -18.71 1.95
N ARG A 278 -14.03 -18.43 2.97
CA ARG A 278 -13.47 -19.42 3.89
C ARG A 278 -14.54 -20.05 4.76
N GLU A 279 -15.41 -19.24 5.39
CA GLU A 279 -16.54 -19.69 6.20
C GLU A 279 -17.55 -20.56 5.38
N GLY A 280 -17.74 -20.23 4.10
CA GLY A 280 -18.60 -20.99 3.18
C GLY A 280 -18.04 -22.34 2.75
N LYS A 281 -16.73 -22.56 2.82
CA LYS A 281 -16.07 -23.85 2.53
C LYS A 281 -16.04 -24.79 3.74
N GLN A 282 -16.35 -24.29 4.93
CA GLN A 282 -16.36 -25.05 6.17
C GLN A 282 -17.76 -25.67 6.47
N LYS A 283 -18.77 -25.33 5.68
CA LYS A 283 -20.13 -25.93 5.69
C LYS A 283 -20.29 -26.98 4.61
#